data_7f8d4fd41b2e57c6a6262f3db30bc5d2
#
_entry.id   7f8d4fd41b2e57c6a6262f3db30bc5d2
#
_cell.length_a   1.000
_cell.length_b   1.000
_cell.length_c   1.000
_cell.angle_alpha   90.00
_cell.angle_beta   90.00
_cell.angle_gamma   90.00
#
_symmetry.space_group_name_H-M   'P 1'
#
loop_
_entity.id
_entity.type
_entity.pdbx_description
1 polymer ?
#
loop_
_entity_poly.entity_id
_entity_poly.type
_entity_poly.pdbx_seq_one_letter_code
_entity_poly.pdbx_strand_id
1 'polypeptide(L)'
;MAHHDIDYDMDMSDDANEDLNNRKARSKDPSRTQDPGKSKAASREGGSSRARWEAGAQKNWDLHEGDDGDLSGVLGGMEEATKRLRLQKDTTPLQRGIIRHCLLVLDLSLAMLEKDLRPTRHLLTLTYTIAFVREFFEQNPISQLGILGMRDGLAIRISELSGNPNDHITALKELRNTEPKGAASLQNALDMARAALYHTPSHGTREVVIILGALSSSDPGDIHSTINACVRDKLRVTVIGLAAQMHICADLCARTNAGDTSSYNVALDEPHYRELLMQITTPPVMRTTSSTTESSKSALLQMGFPSRYTEAKATLCACHGVLTQGGYNCSRCNAKVCSLPQTCPACDLTLILSTHLARSYHHLFPLLLWNEVSWSRAAAKNTSRCFGCLTAFPVVGKEQQQQQKRAEGASESSRYECPSCERHFCVDCDVFCHEVVHNCPGCTSGRLAGGGEENTGVEGNGDVIMNGHGNGNGIAVTT
;
A
#
# COMPACT_ATOMS: atom_id res chain seq x y z
N MET A 1 54.38 20.84 -28.42
CA MET A 1 54.40 21.09 -29.89
C MET A 1 53.15 20.48 -30.48
N ALA A 2 52.42 21.40 -31.01
CA ALA A 2 51.39 21.41 -32.03
C ALA A 2 50.01 20.86 -31.67
N HIS A 3 49.16 21.83 -31.41
CA HIS A 3 47.72 21.98 -31.63
C HIS A 3 47.23 21.44 -32.96
N HIS A 4 46.05 20.86 -32.97
CA HIS A 4 45.10 21.01 -34.06
C HIS A 4 43.68 21.08 -33.49
N ASP A 5 43.20 22.30 -33.40
CA ASP A 5 41.78 22.68 -33.31
C ASP A 5 41.14 22.41 -34.68
N ILE A 6 39.98 21.82 -34.71
CA ILE A 6 39.05 21.86 -35.86
C ILE A 6 37.68 22.26 -35.32
N ASP A 7 37.40 23.55 -35.45
CA ASP A 7 36.06 24.15 -35.43
C ASP A 7 35.23 23.61 -36.60
N TYR A 8 34.00 23.24 -36.35
CA TYR A 8 32.95 23.26 -37.35
C TYR A 8 31.72 23.96 -36.79
N ASP A 9 31.65 25.25 -37.14
CA ASP A 9 30.40 25.98 -37.30
C ASP A 9 29.63 25.45 -38.51
N MET A 10 28.34 25.29 -38.39
CA MET A 10 27.33 25.50 -39.44
C MET A 10 25.96 25.42 -38.82
N ASP A 11 25.41 26.55 -38.66
CA ASP A 11 24.36 27.25 -39.43
C ASP A 11 22.95 26.74 -39.24
N MET A 12 22.23 27.62 -38.60
CA MET A 12 20.77 27.79 -38.59
C MET A 12 20.26 28.02 -40.01
N SER A 13 19.22 27.35 -40.39
CA SER A 13 18.26 27.88 -41.33
C SER A 13 16.86 27.43 -40.99
N ASP A 14 16.09 28.44 -40.52
CA ASP A 14 14.65 28.47 -40.64
C ASP A 14 14.25 28.26 -42.12
N ASP A 15 13.17 27.53 -42.34
CA ASP A 15 12.09 27.95 -43.23
C ASP A 15 10.98 26.89 -43.36
N ALA A 16 9.83 27.39 -43.19
CA ALA A 16 8.61 27.37 -44.00
C ALA A 16 7.56 26.31 -43.70
N ASN A 17 6.64 26.78 -42.98
CA ASN A 17 5.19 26.74 -43.17
C ASN A 17 4.77 26.57 -44.63
N GLU A 18 3.89 25.59 -44.94
CA GLU A 18 2.78 25.80 -45.90
C GLU A 18 1.85 24.57 -45.98
N ASP A 19 0.63 24.83 -45.68
CA ASP A 19 -0.63 24.34 -46.28
C ASP A 19 -0.65 23.08 -47.13
N LEU A 20 -1.53 22.16 -46.77
CA LEU A 20 -2.36 21.43 -47.75
C LEU A 20 -3.72 21.06 -47.18
N ASN A 21 -4.59 22.04 -47.29
CA ASN A 21 -6.04 21.87 -47.37
C ASN A 21 -6.40 21.27 -48.73
N ASN A 22 -7.39 20.42 -48.76
CA ASN A 22 -8.27 20.18 -49.87
C ASN A 22 -7.95 19.01 -50.84
N ARG A 23 -8.73 17.93 -50.68
CA ARG A 23 -9.29 17.20 -51.84
C ARG A 23 -10.62 16.52 -51.53
N LYS A 24 -11.68 17.17 -51.98
CA LYS A 24 -12.98 16.57 -52.31
C LYS A 24 -12.88 15.82 -53.63
N ALA A 25 -13.46 14.62 -53.76
CA ALA A 25 -14.09 14.06 -54.96
C ALA A 25 -14.78 12.75 -54.52
N ARG A 26 -16.10 12.62 -54.48
CA ARG A 26 -17.14 12.57 -55.51
C ARG A 26 -17.08 11.29 -56.36
N SER A 27 -18.06 10.37 -56.11
CA SER A 27 -18.87 9.68 -57.14
C SER A 27 -19.80 8.67 -56.44
N LYS A 28 -21.09 8.93 -56.49
CA LYS A 28 -22.15 8.50 -57.39
C LYS A 28 -22.83 7.20 -57.02
N ASP A 29 -24.12 7.38 -56.63
CA ASP A 29 -25.26 6.44 -56.71
C ASP A 29 -25.45 5.82 -58.10
N PRO A 30 -26.40 4.89 -58.38
CA PRO A 30 -27.80 4.90 -57.90
C PRO A 30 -28.53 3.51 -57.85
N SER A 31 -29.72 3.47 -57.29
CA SER A 31 -31.05 2.97 -57.72
C SER A 31 -31.84 2.32 -56.57
N ARG A 32 -32.90 2.92 -56.14
CA ARG A 32 -34.29 3.00 -56.60
C ARG A 32 -35.12 1.74 -56.29
N THR A 33 -36.13 1.91 -55.40
CA THR A 33 -37.60 1.72 -55.62
C THR A 33 -38.35 2.06 -54.31
N GLN A 34 -39.15 3.08 -54.30
CA GLN A 34 -40.62 3.35 -54.25
C GLN A 34 -41.42 2.29 -53.43
N ASP A 35 -42.18 2.66 -52.46
CA ASP A 35 -43.23 3.47 -51.90
C ASP A 35 -44.44 2.63 -51.52
N PRO A 36 -45.60 3.08 -50.95
CA PRO A 36 -45.83 4.01 -49.83
C PRO A 36 -46.83 3.49 -48.78
N GLY A 37 -46.97 4.21 -47.65
CA GLY A 37 -48.16 3.93 -46.79
C GLY A 37 -48.23 4.61 -45.43
N LYS A 38 -48.76 5.81 -45.38
CA LYS A 38 -49.70 6.42 -44.39
C LYS A 38 -49.31 6.52 -42.90
N SER A 39 -49.00 7.79 -42.53
CA SER A 39 -49.61 8.59 -41.48
C SER A 39 -49.84 8.08 -40.07
N LYS A 40 -49.19 8.70 -39.08
CA LYS A 40 -49.86 9.43 -38.00
C LYS A 40 -48.85 10.34 -37.25
N ALA A 41 -49.22 11.58 -37.15
CA ALA A 41 -48.54 12.57 -36.37
C ALA A 41 -48.65 12.27 -34.86
N ALA A 42 -47.52 12.31 -34.15
CA ALA A 42 -47.48 12.53 -32.72
C ALA A 42 -46.22 13.34 -32.43
N SER A 43 -46.44 14.55 -31.98
CA SER A 43 -45.48 15.49 -31.44
C SER A 43 -44.56 14.80 -30.43
N ARG A 44 -43.26 14.78 -30.70
CA ARG A 44 -42.21 14.42 -29.70
C ARG A 44 -41.29 15.60 -29.58
N GLU A 45 -41.37 16.19 -28.41
CA GLU A 45 -40.40 17.13 -27.86
C GLU A 45 -39.00 16.61 -28.00
N GLY A 46 -38.09 17.48 -28.43
CA GLY A 46 -36.69 17.15 -28.66
C GLY A 46 -35.93 16.86 -27.36
N GLY A 47 -35.82 15.60 -27.01
CA GLY A 47 -34.84 15.15 -26.05
C GLY A 47 -33.57 14.73 -26.80
N SER A 48 -32.51 15.52 -26.72
CA SER A 48 -31.20 15.14 -27.23
C SER A 48 -30.73 13.88 -26.49
N SER A 49 -30.59 12.76 -27.18
CA SER A 49 -29.99 11.55 -26.63
C SER A 49 -28.52 11.82 -26.34
N ARG A 50 -28.21 12.18 -25.10
CA ARG A 50 -26.83 12.23 -24.61
C ARG A 50 -26.18 10.87 -24.80
N ALA A 51 -25.01 10.83 -25.38
CA ALA A 51 -24.26 9.61 -25.58
C ALA A 51 -23.91 8.98 -24.21
N ARG A 52 -23.99 7.64 -24.10
CA ARG A 52 -23.80 6.88 -22.84
C ARG A 52 -22.49 7.16 -22.12
N TRP A 53 -21.45 7.65 -22.82
CA TRP A 53 -20.18 8.08 -22.24
C TRP A 53 -20.24 9.48 -21.62
N GLU A 54 -21.22 10.33 -22.01
CA GLU A 54 -21.44 11.66 -21.40
C GLU A 54 -22.17 11.57 -20.06
N ALA A 55 -22.88 10.49 -19.79
CA ALA A 55 -23.63 10.32 -18.54
C ALA A 55 -22.72 10.06 -17.31
N GLY A 56 -21.45 9.71 -17.51
CA GLY A 56 -20.47 9.53 -16.44
C GLY A 56 -19.55 10.72 -16.20
N ALA A 57 -19.52 11.67 -17.10
CA ALA A 57 -18.74 12.90 -16.97
C ALA A 57 -19.64 14.06 -16.54
N GLN A 58 -20.10 14.06 -15.29
CA GLN A 58 -20.57 15.27 -14.66
C GLN A 58 -19.39 16.22 -14.62
N LYS A 59 -19.44 17.24 -15.47
CA LYS A 59 -18.44 18.29 -15.49
C LYS A 59 -18.50 18.99 -14.14
N ASN A 60 -17.45 18.89 -13.34
CA ASN A 60 -17.33 19.48 -11.99
C ASN A 60 -17.59 21.01 -11.93
N TRP A 61 -17.74 21.65 -13.07
CA TRP A 61 -18.01 23.09 -13.22
C TRP A 61 -19.50 23.43 -13.43
N ASP A 62 -20.37 22.43 -13.68
CA ASP A 62 -21.84 22.60 -13.67
C ASP A 62 -22.43 22.63 -12.23
N LEU A 63 -21.58 22.59 -11.21
CA LEU A 63 -21.97 22.80 -9.82
C LEU A 63 -22.26 24.30 -9.64
N HIS A 64 -23.51 24.63 -9.70
CA HIS A 64 -24.17 25.89 -9.44
C HIS A 64 -23.28 27.04 -8.94
N GLU A 65 -23.13 28.07 -9.77
CA GLU A 65 -22.97 29.44 -9.30
C GLU A 65 -24.13 29.72 -8.35
N GLY A 66 -23.90 29.67 -7.06
CA GLY A 66 -24.80 30.26 -6.08
C GLY A 66 -24.83 31.75 -6.32
N ASP A 67 -25.99 32.34 -6.17
CA ASP A 67 -26.35 33.74 -6.47
C ASP A 67 -25.45 34.78 -5.76
N ASP A 68 -24.51 34.37 -4.90
CA ASP A 68 -23.61 35.21 -4.11
C ASP A 68 -22.11 35.09 -4.45
N GLY A 69 -21.72 34.42 -5.53
CA GLY A 69 -20.32 34.42 -6.03
C GLY A 69 -19.28 33.84 -5.08
N ASP A 70 -19.66 33.07 -4.06
CA ASP A 70 -18.69 32.45 -3.12
C ASP A 70 -18.10 31.14 -3.67
N LEU A 71 -17.07 31.29 -4.50
CA LEU A 71 -16.31 30.19 -5.06
C LEU A 71 -15.55 29.40 -3.97
N SER A 72 -15.25 30.03 -2.82
CA SER A 72 -14.46 29.43 -1.76
C SER A 72 -15.21 28.31 -1.02
N GLY A 73 -16.51 28.46 -0.85
CA GLY A 73 -17.36 27.42 -0.26
C GLY A 73 -17.51 26.18 -1.14
N VAL A 74 -17.58 26.37 -2.46
CA VAL A 74 -17.66 25.25 -3.43
C VAL A 74 -16.33 24.50 -3.50
N LEU A 75 -15.20 25.20 -3.58
CA LEU A 75 -13.87 24.59 -3.58
C LEU A 75 -13.60 23.82 -2.29
N GLY A 76 -13.94 24.39 -1.12
CA GLY A 76 -13.81 23.70 0.16
C GLY A 76 -14.64 22.41 0.23
N GLY A 77 -15.88 22.42 -0.29
CA GLY A 77 -16.72 21.24 -0.36
C GLY A 77 -16.17 20.15 -1.30
N MET A 78 -15.55 20.54 -2.42
CA MET A 78 -14.90 19.60 -3.35
C MET A 78 -13.64 18.98 -2.75
N GLU A 79 -12.82 19.75 -2.04
CA GLU A 79 -11.65 19.22 -1.33
C GLU A 79 -12.07 18.25 -0.22
N GLU A 80 -13.11 18.58 0.55
CA GLU A 80 -13.67 17.71 1.57
C GLU A 80 -14.15 16.37 0.98
N ALA A 81 -14.90 16.43 -0.12
CA ALA A 81 -15.39 15.25 -0.82
C ALA A 81 -14.23 14.40 -1.36
N THR A 82 -13.20 15.02 -1.94
CA THR A 82 -12.02 14.32 -2.45
C THR A 82 -11.25 13.63 -1.34
N LYS A 83 -11.00 14.31 -0.22
CA LYS A 83 -10.37 13.74 0.98
C LYS A 83 -11.17 12.54 1.50
N ARG A 84 -12.50 12.65 1.52
CA ARG A 84 -13.39 11.61 2.03
C ARG A 84 -13.48 10.39 1.10
N LEU A 85 -13.56 10.61 -0.20
CA LEU A 85 -13.52 9.52 -1.19
C LEU A 85 -12.22 8.72 -1.11
N ARG A 86 -11.10 9.39 -0.86
CA ARG A 86 -9.82 8.74 -0.61
C ARG A 86 -9.89 7.85 0.63
N LEU A 87 -10.39 8.35 1.75
CA LEU A 87 -10.59 7.56 2.97
C LEU A 87 -11.49 6.34 2.74
N GLN A 88 -12.60 6.50 2.05
CA GLN A 88 -13.51 5.39 1.76
C GLN A 88 -12.86 4.30 0.92
N LYS A 89 -11.96 4.68 0.00
CA LYS A 89 -11.21 3.72 -0.82
C LYS A 89 -10.17 2.96 0.00
N ASP A 90 -9.46 3.64 0.90
CA ASP A 90 -8.29 3.11 1.60
C ASP A 90 -8.64 2.43 2.93
N THR A 91 -9.74 2.80 3.56
CA THR A 91 -10.15 2.33 4.90
C THR A 91 -11.31 1.35 4.91
N THR A 92 -11.37 0.42 3.96
CA THR A 92 -12.26 -0.74 4.14
C THR A 92 -11.85 -1.47 5.42
N PRO A 93 -12.78 -1.74 6.38
CA PRO A 93 -12.46 -2.39 7.66
C PRO A 93 -12.20 -3.89 7.45
N LEU A 94 -11.19 -4.22 6.69
CA LEU A 94 -10.77 -5.58 6.39
C LEU A 94 -9.54 -5.91 7.21
N GLN A 95 -9.59 -7.02 7.93
CA GLN A 95 -8.43 -7.54 8.63
C GLN A 95 -7.33 -7.88 7.61
N ARG A 96 -6.11 -7.44 7.89
CA ARG A 96 -4.94 -7.67 7.07
C ARG A 96 -4.02 -8.68 7.74
N GLY A 97 -3.39 -9.53 6.95
CA GLY A 97 -2.44 -10.52 7.47
C GLY A 97 -1.13 -9.85 7.87
N ILE A 98 -0.81 -9.84 9.17
CA ILE A 98 0.42 -9.23 9.69
C ILE A 98 1.65 -10.16 9.61
N ILE A 99 1.46 -11.46 9.37
CA ILE A 99 2.54 -12.42 9.23
C ILE A 99 2.79 -12.62 7.73
N ARG A 100 3.85 -12.00 7.24
CA ARG A 100 4.20 -12.01 5.82
C ARG A 100 5.55 -12.67 5.61
N HIS A 101 5.63 -13.55 4.62
CA HIS A 101 6.87 -14.08 4.10
C HIS A 101 7.05 -13.50 2.70
N CYS A 102 7.86 -12.45 2.60
CA CYS A 102 8.03 -11.67 1.40
C CYS A 102 9.40 -11.92 0.78
N LEU A 103 9.45 -12.16 -0.52
CA LEU A 103 10.68 -12.18 -1.29
C LEU A 103 10.69 -11.04 -2.28
N LEU A 104 11.70 -10.19 -2.18
CA LEU A 104 11.94 -9.10 -3.09
C LEU A 104 12.96 -9.55 -4.15
N VAL A 105 12.53 -9.52 -5.40
CA VAL A 105 13.34 -9.90 -6.57
C VAL A 105 13.78 -8.64 -7.29
N LEU A 106 15.08 -8.42 -7.36
CA LEU A 106 15.69 -7.26 -8.03
C LEU A 106 16.23 -7.68 -9.40
N ASP A 107 15.91 -6.91 -10.40
CA ASP A 107 16.56 -7.03 -11.70
C ASP A 107 17.97 -6.45 -11.63
N LEU A 108 18.98 -7.24 -12.01
CA LEU A 108 20.39 -6.88 -12.11
C LEU A 108 20.90 -7.10 -13.54
N SER A 109 20.01 -7.05 -14.53
CA SER A 109 20.35 -7.15 -15.95
C SER A 109 20.92 -5.83 -16.50
N LEU A 110 21.42 -5.88 -17.72
CA LEU A 110 21.93 -4.70 -18.44
C LEU A 110 20.90 -3.57 -18.55
N ALA A 111 19.60 -3.89 -18.59
CA ALA A 111 18.53 -2.90 -18.67
C ALA A 111 18.48 -1.96 -17.44
N MET A 112 19.10 -2.35 -16.33
CA MET A 112 19.16 -1.53 -15.12
C MET A 112 20.26 -0.45 -15.16
N LEU A 113 21.11 -0.43 -16.18
CA LEU A 113 22.09 0.63 -16.42
C LEU A 113 21.49 1.86 -17.10
N GLU A 114 20.27 1.77 -17.61
CA GLU A 114 19.55 2.87 -18.20
C GLU A 114 19.43 4.07 -17.25
N LYS A 115 19.43 5.29 -17.82
CA LYS A 115 19.46 6.56 -17.09
C LYS A 115 18.16 7.36 -17.19
N ASP A 116 17.10 6.73 -17.59
CA ASP A 116 15.76 7.31 -17.61
C ASP A 116 15.28 7.70 -16.22
N LEU A 117 15.56 6.83 -15.24
CA LEU A 117 15.40 7.11 -13.80
C LEU A 117 16.79 7.42 -13.21
N ARG A 118 16.99 8.67 -12.78
CA ARG A 118 18.32 9.17 -12.38
C ARG A 118 18.74 8.68 -10.99
N PRO A 119 20.02 8.38 -10.73
CA PRO A 119 21.16 8.45 -11.67
C PRO A 119 21.21 7.29 -12.65
N THR A 120 20.75 6.10 -12.29
CA THR A 120 20.50 4.89 -13.08
C THR A 120 19.37 4.12 -12.42
N ARG A 121 18.64 3.30 -13.19
CA ARG A 121 17.59 2.44 -12.60
C ARG A 121 18.13 1.61 -11.44
N HIS A 122 19.33 1.04 -11.59
CA HIS A 122 19.96 0.22 -10.56
C HIS A 122 20.20 0.97 -9.24
N LEU A 123 20.89 2.12 -9.28
CA LEU A 123 21.22 2.89 -8.08
C LEU A 123 19.99 3.47 -7.39
N LEU A 124 19.01 3.91 -8.17
CA LEU A 124 17.73 4.39 -7.65
C LEU A 124 16.97 3.25 -6.96
N THR A 125 16.87 2.08 -7.61
CA THR A 125 16.24 0.89 -7.04
C THR A 125 16.87 0.49 -5.73
N LEU A 126 18.20 0.45 -5.62
CA LEU A 126 18.89 0.14 -4.36
C LEU A 126 18.56 1.15 -3.26
N THR A 127 18.52 2.44 -3.61
CA THR A 127 18.19 3.49 -2.63
C THR A 127 16.76 3.34 -2.11
N TYR A 128 15.80 3.11 -3.01
CA TYR A 128 14.40 2.93 -2.63
C TYR A 128 14.15 1.60 -1.93
N THR A 129 14.87 0.54 -2.30
CA THR A 129 14.80 -0.76 -1.63
C THR A 129 15.30 -0.66 -0.18
N ILE A 130 16.36 0.10 0.09
CA ILE A 130 16.83 0.33 1.48
C ILE A 130 15.75 1.06 2.30
N ALA A 131 15.09 2.07 1.72
CA ALA A 131 13.98 2.75 2.37
C ALA A 131 12.78 1.82 2.59
N PHE A 132 12.44 0.99 1.58
CA PHE A 132 11.39 -0.02 1.66
C PHE A 132 11.64 -1.04 2.77
N VAL A 133 12.87 -1.56 2.90
CA VAL A 133 13.20 -2.53 3.97
C VAL A 133 12.93 -1.95 5.35
N ARG A 134 13.29 -0.69 5.58
CA ARG A 134 13.03 -0.02 6.87
C ARG A 134 11.55 0.11 7.14
N GLU A 135 10.81 0.67 6.19
CA GLU A 135 9.37 0.88 6.31
C GLU A 135 8.61 -0.45 6.43
N PHE A 136 9.01 -1.47 5.66
CA PHE A 136 8.42 -2.80 5.71
C PHE A 136 8.46 -3.40 7.13
N PHE A 137 9.60 -3.35 7.81
CA PHE A 137 9.73 -3.89 9.17
C PHE A 137 9.15 -2.98 10.24
N GLU A 138 8.99 -1.68 9.98
CA GLU A 138 8.27 -0.79 10.87
C GLU A 138 6.77 -1.10 10.88
N GLN A 139 6.19 -1.38 9.72
CA GLN A 139 4.77 -1.74 9.59
C GLN A 139 4.51 -3.23 9.87
N ASN A 140 5.45 -4.12 9.58
CA ASN A 140 5.29 -5.57 9.66
C ASN A 140 6.39 -6.22 10.52
N PRO A 141 6.42 -6.00 11.83
CA PRO A 141 7.55 -6.43 12.68
C PRO A 141 7.67 -7.95 12.87
N ILE A 142 6.61 -8.71 12.57
CA ILE A 142 6.56 -10.17 12.72
C ILE A 142 6.85 -10.88 11.39
N SER A 143 7.04 -10.11 10.33
CA SER A 143 7.25 -10.64 8.98
C SER A 143 8.71 -10.97 8.69
N GLN A 144 8.92 -11.78 7.67
CA GLN A 144 10.24 -12.11 7.16
C GLN A 144 10.38 -11.57 5.73
N LEU A 145 11.55 -11.05 5.43
CA LEU A 145 11.93 -10.57 4.11
C LEU A 145 13.17 -11.34 3.63
N GLY A 146 13.23 -11.64 2.34
CA GLY A 146 14.40 -12.14 1.66
C GLY A 146 14.63 -11.37 0.36
N ILE A 147 15.86 -11.33 -0.14
CA ILE A 147 16.20 -10.59 -1.35
C ILE A 147 16.87 -11.52 -2.35
N LEU A 148 16.34 -11.55 -3.56
CA LEU A 148 16.89 -12.28 -4.70
C LEU A 148 17.28 -11.28 -5.80
N GLY A 149 18.22 -11.68 -6.65
CA GLY A 149 18.61 -10.90 -7.83
C GLY A 149 18.57 -11.73 -9.10
N MET A 150 18.17 -11.13 -10.22
CA MET A 150 18.22 -11.72 -11.55
C MET A 150 19.44 -11.20 -12.30
N ARG A 151 20.42 -12.03 -12.62
CA ARG A 151 21.65 -11.65 -13.30
C ARG A 151 22.14 -12.76 -14.19
N ASP A 152 22.59 -12.44 -15.40
CA ASP A 152 23.13 -13.40 -16.36
C ASP A 152 22.19 -14.59 -16.66
N GLY A 153 20.88 -14.34 -16.68
CA GLY A 153 19.86 -15.40 -16.86
C GLY A 153 19.69 -16.32 -15.63
N LEU A 154 20.33 -16.02 -14.51
CA LEU A 154 20.24 -16.80 -13.28
C LEU A 154 19.59 -15.99 -12.15
N ALA A 155 18.98 -16.70 -11.20
CA ALA A 155 18.55 -16.11 -9.94
C ALA A 155 19.64 -16.35 -8.89
N ILE A 156 20.05 -15.28 -8.21
CA ILE A 156 21.04 -15.31 -7.13
C ILE A 156 20.40 -14.89 -5.83
N ARG A 157 20.77 -15.52 -4.73
CA ARG A 157 20.33 -15.12 -3.40
C ARG A 157 21.25 -14.03 -2.87
N ILE A 158 20.69 -12.85 -2.63
CA ILE A 158 21.39 -11.69 -2.05
C ILE A 158 21.29 -11.73 -0.53
N SER A 159 20.08 -12.00 -0.01
CA SER A 159 19.84 -12.12 1.42
C SER A 159 18.84 -13.23 1.70
N GLU A 160 19.07 -14.00 2.75
CA GLU A 160 18.16 -15.07 3.18
C GLU A 160 16.88 -14.51 3.79
N LEU A 161 15.85 -15.36 3.89
CA LEU A 161 14.58 -15.00 4.53
C LEU A 161 14.82 -14.80 6.04
N SER A 162 14.81 -13.55 6.48
CA SER A 162 15.13 -13.14 7.86
C SER A 162 14.17 -12.04 8.33
N GLY A 163 14.01 -11.94 9.66
CA GLY A 163 13.28 -10.85 10.31
C GLY A 163 14.15 -9.64 10.65
N ASN A 164 15.45 -9.66 10.33
CA ASN A 164 16.38 -8.59 10.71
C ASN A 164 16.61 -7.60 9.55
N PRO A 165 16.15 -6.34 9.67
CA PRO A 165 16.33 -5.35 8.61
C PRO A 165 17.81 -5.03 8.31
N ASN A 166 18.69 -5.13 9.31
CA ASN A 166 20.09 -4.73 9.13
C ASN A 166 20.85 -5.69 8.20
N ASP A 167 20.53 -6.99 8.21
CA ASP A 167 21.15 -7.98 7.34
C ASP A 167 20.85 -7.67 5.87
N HIS A 168 19.59 -7.34 5.57
CA HIS A 168 19.15 -6.96 4.22
C HIS A 168 19.79 -5.65 3.77
N ILE A 169 19.85 -4.64 4.64
CA ILE A 169 20.46 -3.33 4.32
C ILE A 169 21.95 -3.47 4.06
N THR A 170 22.65 -4.35 4.79
CA THR A 170 24.08 -4.60 4.58
C THR A 170 24.30 -5.28 3.23
N ALA A 171 23.54 -6.31 2.90
CA ALA A 171 23.61 -7.00 1.62
C ALA A 171 23.29 -6.05 0.43
N LEU A 172 22.29 -5.16 0.57
CA LEU A 172 21.97 -4.15 -0.44
C LEU A 172 23.10 -3.12 -0.64
N LYS A 173 23.80 -2.73 0.43
CA LYS A 173 24.94 -1.81 0.32
C LYS A 173 26.12 -2.45 -0.40
N GLU A 174 26.36 -3.73 -0.18
CA GLU A 174 27.39 -4.50 -0.90
C GLU A 174 27.05 -4.63 -2.38
N LEU A 175 25.76 -4.81 -2.71
CA LEU A 175 25.28 -4.90 -4.09
C LEU A 175 25.51 -3.62 -4.90
N ARG A 176 25.65 -2.47 -4.24
CA ARG A 176 25.94 -1.19 -4.92
C ARG A 176 27.26 -1.21 -5.73
N ASN A 177 28.21 -2.03 -5.31
CA ASN A 177 29.50 -2.19 -5.97
C ASN A 177 29.48 -3.22 -7.09
N THR A 178 28.34 -3.90 -7.27
CA THR A 178 28.16 -4.94 -8.29
C THR A 178 27.48 -4.34 -9.51
N GLU A 179 28.17 -4.37 -10.65
CA GLU A 179 27.58 -3.89 -11.90
C GLU A 179 26.51 -4.86 -12.43
N PRO A 180 25.35 -4.36 -12.88
CA PRO A 180 24.34 -5.15 -13.58
C PRO A 180 24.90 -5.76 -14.86
N LYS A 181 24.59 -7.04 -15.13
CA LYS A 181 25.07 -7.78 -16.30
C LYS A 181 24.04 -8.78 -16.83
N GLY A 182 24.15 -9.07 -18.12
CA GLY A 182 23.40 -10.12 -18.78
C GLY A 182 21.92 -9.83 -18.93
N ALA A 183 21.11 -10.86 -19.00
CA ALA A 183 19.66 -10.80 -19.13
C ALA A 183 18.96 -11.20 -17.82
N ALA A 184 17.72 -10.75 -17.64
CA ALA A 184 16.85 -11.20 -16.57
C ALA A 184 16.20 -12.54 -16.92
N SER A 185 15.93 -13.40 -15.92
CA SER A 185 15.12 -14.60 -16.07
C SER A 185 14.04 -14.64 -14.98
N LEU A 186 12.81 -14.47 -15.41
CA LEU A 186 11.64 -14.55 -14.54
C LEU A 186 11.41 -15.97 -14.04
N GLN A 187 11.59 -16.97 -14.91
CA GLN A 187 11.38 -18.36 -14.55
C GLN A 187 12.31 -18.78 -13.41
N ASN A 188 13.62 -18.54 -13.55
CA ASN A 188 14.60 -18.89 -12.52
C ASN A 188 14.35 -18.16 -11.21
N ALA A 189 13.95 -16.88 -11.28
CA ALA A 189 13.62 -16.12 -10.08
C ALA A 189 12.38 -16.65 -9.35
N LEU A 190 11.32 -16.99 -10.08
CA LEU A 190 10.11 -17.58 -9.51
C LEU A 190 10.35 -18.97 -8.92
N ASP A 191 11.13 -19.83 -9.60
CA ASP A 191 11.46 -21.16 -9.07
C ASP A 191 12.33 -21.07 -7.82
N MET A 192 13.31 -20.16 -7.77
CA MET A 192 14.07 -19.88 -6.55
C MET A 192 13.19 -19.33 -5.42
N ALA A 193 12.26 -18.42 -5.75
CA ALA A 193 11.31 -17.86 -4.79
C ALA A 193 10.39 -18.96 -4.22
N ARG A 194 9.88 -19.85 -5.06
CA ARG A 194 9.08 -21.00 -4.64
C ARG A 194 9.87 -21.90 -3.68
N ALA A 195 11.11 -22.22 -4.03
CA ALA A 195 11.98 -23.04 -3.20
C ALA A 195 12.24 -22.42 -1.82
N ALA A 196 12.50 -21.09 -1.78
CA ALA A 196 12.73 -20.37 -0.54
C ALA A 196 11.47 -20.27 0.35
N LEU A 197 10.29 -20.16 -0.24
CA LEU A 197 9.01 -20.07 0.49
C LEU A 197 8.36 -21.42 0.77
N TYR A 198 8.94 -22.53 0.32
CA TYR A 198 8.34 -23.85 0.44
C TYR A 198 8.09 -24.27 1.90
N HIS A 199 9.05 -24.01 2.76
CA HIS A 199 9.00 -24.39 4.18
C HIS A 199 8.32 -23.37 5.09
N THR A 200 7.85 -22.25 4.53
CA THR A 200 7.18 -21.22 5.34
C THR A 200 5.84 -21.72 5.87
N PRO A 201 5.46 -21.34 7.11
CA PRO A 201 4.21 -21.76 7.71
C PRO A 201 2.98 -21.37 6.88
N SER A 202 1.94 -22.19 6.92
CA SER A 202 0.72 -21.98 6.13
C SER A 202 -0.19 -20.83 6.62
N HIS A 203 0.04 -20.36 7.86
CA HIS A 203 -0.73 -19.27 8.45
C HIS A 203 -0.26 -17.87 8.02
N GLY A 204 0.93 -17.76 7.43
CA GLY A 204 1.43 -16.52 6.85
C GLY A 204 1.13 -16.38 5.37
N THR A 205 1.18 -15.15 4.86
CA THR A 205 1.11 -14.88 3.43
C THR A 205 2.45 -15.18 2.77
N ARG A 206 2.43 -15.73 1.56
CA ARG A 206 3.62 -15.98 0.74
C ARG A 206 3.60 -15.00 -0.41
N GLU A 207 4.54 -14.05 -0.39
CA GLU A 207 4.54 -12.92 -1.32
C GLU A 207 5.86 -12.84 -2.07
N VAL A 208 5.78 -12.52 -3.35
CA VAL A 208 6.93 -12.23 -4.20
C VAL A 208 6.73 -10.88 -4.85
N VAL A 209 7.65 -9.97 -4.63
CA VAL A 209 7.67 -8.63 -5.23
C VAL A 209 8.79 -8.58 -6.24
N ILE A 210 8.48 -8.34 -7.50
CA ILE A 210 9.46 -8.30 -8.59
C ILE A 210 9.62 -6.87 -9.08
N ILE A 211 10.83 -6.37 -9.07
CA ILE A 211 11.21 -5.10 -9.71
C ILE A 211 11.93 -5.45 -11.00
N LEU A 212 11.33 -5.08 -12.14
CA LEU A 212 11.78 -5.50 -13.46
C LEU A 212 12.07 -4.29 -14.35
N GLY A 213 13.32 -4.14 -14.77
CA GLY A 213 13.75 -3.13 -15.75
C GLY A 213 13.85 -3.65 -17.16
N ALA A 214 14.01 -4.97 -17.32
CA ALA A 214 14.12 -5.61 -18.62
C ALA A 214 12.76 -5.75 -19.31
N LEU A 215 12.75 -5.66 -20.65
CA LEU A 215 11.58 -5.88 -21.51
C LEU A 215 11.50 -7.31 -22.05
N SER A 216 12.49 -8.13 -21.75
CA SER A 216 12.56 -9.53 -22.17
C SER A 216 13.04 -10.40 -21.02
N SER A 217 12.57 -11.64 -20.98
CA SER A 217 13.01 -12.64 -20.04
C SER A 217 13.75 -13.76 -20.80
N SER A 218 14.94 -14.14 -20.31
CA SER A 218 15.72 -15.24 -20.86
C SER A 218 15.47 -16.50 -20.04
N ASP A 219 14.34 -17.15 -20.30
CA ASP A 219 13.88 -18.28 -19.52
C ASP A 219 14.36 -19.61 -20.13
N PRO A 220 14.83 -20.57 -19.32
CA PRO A 220 15.34 -21.85 -19.82
C PRO A 220 14.23 -22.81 -20.27
N GLY A 221 12.99 -22.61 -19.84
CA GLY A 221 11.86 -23.50 -20.13
C GLY A 221 10.55 -22.75 -20.34
N ASP A 222 9.42 -23.43 -20.10
CA ASP A 222 8.10 -22.82 -20.20
C ASP A 222 7.69 -22.10 -18.92
N ILE A 223 7.64 -20.78 -18.98
CA ILE A 223 7.26 -19.91 -17.86
C ILE A 223 5.81 -20.17 -17.41
N HIS A 224 4.89 -20.57 -18.31
CA HIS A 224 3.51 -20.86 -17.95
C HIS A 224 3.39 -22.05 -17.02
N SER A 225 4.28 -23.04 -17.16
CA SER A 225 4.40 -24.16 -16.23
C SER A 225 4.78 -23.70 -14.83
N THR A 226 5.76 -22.79 -14.74
CA THR A 226 6.19 -22.17 -13.47
C THR A 226 5.09 -21.31 -12.85
N ILE A 227 4.36 -20.53 -13.65
CA ILE A 227 3.18 -19.75 -13.17
C ILE A 227 2.14 -20.67 -12.56
N ASN A 228 1.79 -21.78 -13.24
CA ASN A 228 0.84 -22.77 -12.70
C ASN A 228 1.33 -23.38 -11.37
N ALA A 229 2.62 -23.57 -11.23
CA ALA A 229 3.20 -24.04 -9.99
C ALA A 229 3.14 -22.99 -8.88
N CYS A 230 3.37 -21.70 -9.18
CA CYS A 230 3.20 -20.60 -8.24
C CYS A 230 1.75 -20.50 -7.73
N VAL A 231 0.77 -20.70 -8.61
CA VAL A 231 -0.66 -20.73 -8.24
C VAL A 231 -0.96 -21.88 -7.27
N ARG A 232 -0.44 -23.09 -7.54
CA ARG A 232 -0.60 -24.25 -6.65
C ARG A 232 0.00 -24.00 -5.26
N ASP A 233 1.15 -23.34 -5.22
CA ASP A 233 1.87 -23.03 -3.98
C ASP A 233 1.27 -21.80 -3.26
N LYS A 234 0.21 -21.19 -3.81
CA LYS A 234 -0.52 -20.02 -3.28
C LYS A 234 0.40 -18.81 -3.08
N LEU A 235 1.32 -18.56 -4.01
CA LEU A 235 2.13 -17.37 -4.02
C LEU A 235 1.32 -16.18 -4.52
N ARG A 236 1.47 -15.03 -3.87
CA ARG A 236 1.02 -13.72 -4.39
C ARG A 236 2.19 -13.04 -5.05
N VAL A 237 2.01 -12.64 -6.29
CA VAL A 237 3.07 -11.94 -7.03
C VAL A 237 2.64 -10.52 -7.33
N THR A 238 3.52 -9.57 -7.00
CA THR A 238 3.37 -8.16 -7.35
C THR A 238 4.55 -7.77 -8.22
N VAL A 239 4.31 -7.08 -9.33
CA VAL A 239 5.37 -6.67 -10.26
C VAL A 239 5.36 -5.16 -10.41
N ILE A 240 6.55 -4.56 -10.30
CA ILE A 240 6.80 -3.16 -10.65
C ILE A 240 7.70 -3.14 -11.87
N GLY A 241 7.15 -2.76 -13.02
CA GLY A 241 7.91 -2.54 -14.25
C GLY A 241 8.55 -1.15 -14.26
N LEU A 242 9.80 -1.04 -14.71
CA LEU A 242 10.49 0.25 -14.85
C LEU A 242 10.57 0.76 -16.29
N ALA A 243 10.17 -0.06 -17.26
CA ALA A 243 10.25 0.29 -18.68
C ALA A 243 8.86 0.35 -19.33
N ALA A 244 8.28 -0.79 -19.64
CA ALA A 244 6.97 -0.89 -20.28
C ALA A 244 6.18 -2.09 -19.76
N GLN A 245 4.92 -2.15 -20.12
CA GLN A 245 4.04 -3.23 -19.71
C GLN A 245 4.36 -4.51 -20.51
N MET A 246 4.61 -5.61 -19.78
CA MET A 246 4.83 -6.94 -20.36
C MET A 246 3.60 -7.82 -20.14
N HIS A 247 3.11 -8.46 -21.21
CA HIS A 247 1.96 -9.35 -21.14
C HIS A 247 2.18 -10.51 -20.15
N ILE A 248 3.38 -11.10 -20.14
CA ILE A 248 3.68 -12.22 -19.25
C ILE A 248 3.61 -11.84 -17.75
N CYS A 249 4.01 -10.62 -17.41
CA CYS A 249 3.90 -10.11 -16.03
C CYS A 249 2.44 -9.84 -15.65
N ALA A 250 1.62 -9.37 -16.60
CA ALA A 250 0.18 -9.20 -16.39
C ALA A 250 -0.52 -10.54 -16.18
N ASP A 251 -0.22 -11.57 -17.01
CA ASP A 251 -0.75 -12.94 -16.85
C ASP A 251 -0.30 -13.56 -15.52
N LEU A 252 0.96 -13.41 -15.16
CA LEU A 252 1.51 -13.86 -13.87
C LEU A 252 0.73 -13.25 -12.69
N CYS A 253 0.58 -11.93 -12.65
CA CYS A 253 -0.14 -11.24 -11.57
C CYS A 253 -1.62 -11.62 -11.54
N ALA A 254 -2.29 -11.66 -12.69
CA ALA A 254 -3.70 -12.04 -12.76
C ALA A 254 -3.95 -13.46 -12.24
N ARG A 255 -3.12 -14.43 -12.62
CA ARG A 255 -3.27 -15.85 -12.23
C ARG A 255 -2.94 -16.10 -10.76
N THR A 256 -1.92 -15.44 -10.22
CA THR A 256 -1.49 -15.61 -8.82
C THR A 256 -2.37 -14.85 -7.84
N ASN A 257 -3.03 -13.76 -8.25
CA ASN A 257 -3.84 -12.90 -7.39
C ASN A 257 -5.36 -13.05 -7.63
N ALA A 258 -5.81 -14.21 -8.09
CA ALA A 258 -7.24 -14.51 -8.30
C ALA A 258 -7.95 -13.53 -9.28
N GLY A 259 -7.27 -13.14 -10.35
CA GLY A 259 -7.80 -12.26 -11.38
C GLY A 259 -7.55 -10.76 -11.13
N ASP A 260 -6.87 -10.41 -10.03
CA ASP A 260 -6.55 -9.02 -9.74
C ASP A 260 -5.31 -8.56 -10.51
N THR A 261 -5.51 -7.67 -11.48
CA THR A 261 -4.44 -7.08 -12.29
C THR A 261 -3.82 -5.83 -11.68
N SER A 262 -4.40 -5.30 -10.60
CA SER A 262 -3.90 -4.09 -9.92
C SER A 262 -2.52 -4.28 -9.28
N SER A 263 -2.08 -5.53 -9.14
CA SER A 263 -0.77 -5.91 -8.60
C SER A 263 0.37 -5.74 -9.62
N TYR A 264 0.07 -5.39 -10.87
CA TYR A 264 1.07 -5.05 -11.87
C TYR A 264 0.99 -3.57 -12.24
N ASN A 265 2.03 -2.83 -11.93
CA ASN A 265 2.14 -1.41 -12.23
C ASN A 265 3.46 -1.10 -12.92
N VAL A 266 3.45 -0.10 -13.81
CA VAL A 266 4.65 0.43 -14.45
C VAL A 266 4.94 1.80 -13.85
N ALA A 267 6.16 2.01 -13.38
CA ALA A 267 6.60 3.28 -12.87
C ALA A 267 6.74 4.29 -14.01
N LEU A 268 6.10 5.45 -13.87
CA LEU A 268 6.19 6.53 -14.85
C LEU A 268 7.37 7.45 -14.53
N ASP A 269 7.50 7.83 -13.26
CA ASP A 269 8.49 8.75 -12.73
C ASP A 269 9.14 8.20 -11.46
N GLU A 270 10.23 8.82 -11.01
CA GLU A 270 10.90 8.47 -9.76
C GLU A 270 9.97 8.52 -8.53
N PRO A 271 9.17 9.61 -8.29
CA PRO A 271 8.25 9.65 -7.16
C PRO A 271 7.16 8.59 -7.23
N HIS A 272 6.60 8.34 -8.43
CA HIS A 272 5.61 7.29 -8.63
C HIS A 272 6.19 5.90 -8.34
N TYR A 273 7.44 5.63 -8.78
CA TYR A 273 8.14 4.38 -8.45
C TYR A 273 8.27 4.19 -6.93
N ARG A 274 8.68 5.25 -6.22
CA ARG A 274 8.76 5.21 -4.76
C ARG A 274 7.41 4.94 -4.12
N GLU A 275 6.36 5.59 -4.59
CA GLU A 275 5.00 5.41 -4.09
C GLU A 275 4.52 3.96 -4.28
N LEU A 276 4.68 3.40 -5.49
CA LEU A 276 4.33 2.02 -5.79
C LEU A 276 5.05 1.03 -4.86
N LEU A 277 6.34 1.25 -4.62
CA LEU A 277 7.12 0.38 -3.75
C LEU A 277 6.66 0.51 -2.28
N MET A 278 6.36 1.73 -1.80
CA MET A 278 5.87 1.95 -0.44
C MET A 278 4.45 1.42 -0.23
N GLN A 279 3.59 1.41 -1.23
CA GLN A 279 2.25 0.80 -1.13
C GLN A 279 2.31 -0.70 -0.79
N ILE A 280 3.36 -1.41 -1.21
CA ILE A 280 3.55 -2.85 -0.93
C ILE A 280 3.88 -3.11 0.55
N THR A 281 4.35 -2.12 1.30
CA THR A 281 4.61 -2.26 2.75
C THR A 281 3.33 -2.57 3.52
N THR A 282 2.19 -2.08 3.04
CA THR A 282 0.89 -2.35 3.62
C THR A 282 0.50 -3.82 3.43
N PRO A 283 0.13 -4.55 4.50
CA PRO A 283 -0.24 -5.96 4.40
C PRO A 283 -1.45 -6.17 3.48
N PRO A 284 -1.46 -7.26 2.69
CA PRO A 284 -2.59 -7.58 1.83
C PRO A 284 -3.83 -7.95 2.63
N VAL A 285 -5.00 -7.66 2.06
CA VAL A 285 -6.29 -8.03 2.64
C VAL A 285 -6.44 -9.54 2.65
N MET A 286 -6.78 -10.11 3.80
CA MET A 286 -7.13 -11.52 3.95
C MET A 286 -8.58 -11.74 3.50
N ARG A 287 -8.77 -12.32 2.33
CA ARG A 287 -10.09 -12.80 1.91
C ARG A 287 -10.36 -14.13 2.62
N THR A 288 -11.16 -14.11 3.67
CA THR A 288 -11.72 -15.34 4.23
C THR A 288 -12.72 -15.89 3.24
N THR A 289 -12.34 -16.92 2.50
CA THR A 289 -13.30 -17.70 1.72
C THR A 289 -14.22 -18.40 2.71
N SER A 290 -15.45 -17.94 2.80
CA SER A 290 -16.50 -18.37 3.72
C SER A 290 -17.03 -19.80 3.45
N SER A 291 -16.25 -20.69 2.86
CA SER A 291 -16.72 -22.00 2.42
C SER A 291 -16.10 -23.22 3.08
N THR A 292 -15.36 -23.04 4.18
CA THR A 292 -14.95 -24.20 5.00
C THR A 292 -15.16 -23.91 6.47
N THR A 293 -16.21 -24.48 7.02
CA THR A 293 -16.48 -24.70 8.45
C THR A 293 -15.45 -25.64 9.12
N GLU A 294 -14.26 -25.75 8.58
CA GLU A 294 -13.14 -26.29 9.33
C GLU A 294 -12.67 -25.17 10.26
N SER A 295 -12.93 -25.36 11.56
CA SER A 295 -12.37 -24.54 12.62
C SER A 295 -10.92 -24.26 12.31
N SER A 296 -10.61 -23.07 11.83
CA SER A 296 -9.23 -22.65 11.63
C SER A 296 -8.60 -22.67 13.02
N LYS A 297 -7.86 -23.74 13.29
CA LYS A 297 -7.05 -23.85 14.52
C LYS A 297 -6.18 -22.61 14.52
N SER A 298 -6.44 -21.70 15.45
CA SER A 298 -5.64 -20.49 15.61
C SER A 298 -4.19 -20.90 15.81
N ALA A 299 -3.31 -20.54 14.87
CA ALA A 299 -1.89 -20.82 14.99
C ALA A 299 -1.32 -19.94 16.10
N LEU A 300 -0.82 -20.55 17.17
CA LEU A 300 -0.21 -19.84 18.27
C LEU A 300 1.22 -19.45 17.87
N LEU A 301 1.48 -18.15 17.72
CA LEU A 301 2.81 -17.62 17.48
C LEU A 301 3.45 -17.25 18.82
N GLN A 302 4.57 -17.88 19.15
CA GLN A 302 5.35 -17.56 20.34
C GLN A 302 6.26 -16.37 20.04
N MET A 303 6.18 -15.33 20.86
CA MET A 303 6.98 -14.11 20.75
C MET A 303 7.63 -13.80 22.09
N GLY A 304 8.82 -13.19 22.06
CA GLY A 304 9.52 -12.67 23.22
C GLY A 304 9.67 -11.15 23.15
N PHE A 305 9.54 -10.48 24.28
CA PHE A 305 9.71 -9.03 24.42
C PHE A 305 10.92 -8.73 25.30
N PRO A 306 12.15 -8.84 24.76
CA PRO A 306 13.35 -8.61 25.53
C PRO A 306 13.53 -7.12 25.84
N SER A 307 14.06 -6.82 27.01
CA SER A 307 14.49 -5.48 27.37
C SER A 307 15.92 -5.21 26.87
N ARG A 308 16.18 -3.95 26.53
CA ARG A 308 17.53 -3.50 26.17
C ARG A 308 18.38 -3.41 27.43
N TYR A 309 19.60 -3.86 27.34
CA TYR A 309 20.57 -3.70 28.41
C TYR A 309 21.94 -3.23 27.85
N THR A 310 22.73 -2.62 28.68
CA THR A 310 24.08 -2.17 28.37
C THR A 310 25.09 -2.92 29.22
N GLU A 311 26.17 -3.36 28.64
CA GLU A 311 27.25 -4.08 29.33
C GLU A 311 28.48 -3.20 29.52
N ALA A 312 29.20 -3.40 30.60
CA ALA A 312 30.46 -2.69 30.84
C ALA A 312 31.59 -3.17 29.89
N LYS A 313 31.53 -4.43 29.44
CA LYS A 313 32.49 -5.04 28.50
C LYS A 313 31.73 -5.57 27.28
N ALA A 314 32.35 -5.45 26.10
CA ALA A 314 31.79 -6.02 24.88
C ALA A 314 31.79 -7.56 24.96
N THR A 315 30.64 -8.18 24.65
CA THR A 315 30.46 -9.62 24.57
C THR A 315 30.01 -10.05 23.18
N LEU A 316 30.19 -11.31 22.82
CA LEU A 316 29.77 -11.84 21.52
C LEU A 316 28.25 -11.92 21.42
N CYS A 317 27.69 -11.51 20.29
CA CYS A 317 26.29 -11.74 19.99
C CYS A 317 26.10 -13.14 19.36
N ALA A 318 24.96 -13.78 19.65
CA ALA A 318 24.62 -15.09 19.09
C ALA A 318 24.25 -15.01 17.60
N CYS A 319 23.81 -13.83 17.11
CA CYS A 319 23.34 -13.66 15.73
C CYS A 319 24.47 -13.51 14.70
N HIS A 320 25.56 -12.81 15.02
CA HIS A 320 26.63 -12.49 14.06
C HIS A 320 28.02 -12.90 14.53
N GLY A 321 28.17 -13.36 15.79
CA GLY A 321 29.48 -13.68 16.37
C GLY A 321 30.39 -12.44 16.53
N VAL A 322 29.83 -11.23 16.55
CA VAL A 322 30.59 -9.97 16.66
C VAL A 322 30.55 -9.45 18.09
N LEU A 323 31.66 -8.87 18.55
CA LEU A 323 31.72 -8.18 19.84
C LEU A 323 30.89 -6.90 19.80
N THR A 324 29.83 -6.84 20.59
CA THR A 324 28.95 -5.67 20.73
C THR A 324 28.81 -5.29 22.19
N GLN A 325 28.75 -3.99 22.47
CA GLN A 325 28.52 -3.47 23.80
C GLN A 325 27.03 -3.16 23.96
N GLY A 326 26.33 -3.99 24.78
CA GLY A 326 24.88 -3.92 24.93
C GLY A 326 24.14 -4.73 23.88
N GLY A 327 22.84 -4.72 23.95
CA GLY A 327 21.92 -5.50 23.09
C GLY A 327 20.66 -5.92 23.83
N TYR A 328 20.17 -7.09 23.47
CA TYR A 328 18.96 -7.68 24.03
C TYR A 328 19.21 -9.14 24.43
N ASN A 329 18.71 -9.58 25.57
CA ASN A 329 18.75 -10.98 25.96
C ASN A 329 17.45 -11.67 25.60
N CYS A 330 17.56 -12.80 24.91
CA CYS A 330 16.40 -13.62 24.59
C CYS A 330 15.66 -14.02 25.89
N SER A 331 14.36 -13.77 25.95
CA SER A 331 13.53 -14.07 27.11
C SER A 331 13.40 -15.55 27.43
N ARG A 332 13.78 -16.46 26.49
CA ARG A 332 13.69 -17.91 26.64
C ARG A 332 15.03 -18.55 26.96
N CYS A 333 16.07 -18.22 26.23
CA CYS A 333 17.38 -18.89 26.35
C CYS A 333 18.51 -17.97 26.82
N ASN A 334 18.24 -16.68 27.10
CA ASN A 334 19.21 -15.65 27.49
C ASN A 334 20.36 -15.41 26.49
N ALA A 335 20.26 -15.94 25.25
CA ALA A 335 21.24 -15.64 24.23
C ALA A 335 21.20 -14.16 23.86
N LYS A 336 22.39 -13.55 23.70
CA LYS A 336 22.53 -12.14 23.35
C LYS A 336 22.26 -11.92 21.87
N VAL A 337 21.38 -10.96 21.57
CA VAL A 337 20.99 -10.51 20.23
C VAL A 337 21.29 -9.03 20.09
N CYS A 338 21.86 -8.60 18.96
CA CYS A 338 22.30 -7.19 18.80
C CYS A 338 21.16 -6.25 18.44
N SER A 339 20.18 -6.67 17.66
CA SER A 339 19.11 -5.83 17.14
C SER A 339 17.77 -6.54 17.15
N LEU A 340 16.67 -5.77 17.10
CA LEU A 340 15.29 -6.24 16.98
C LEU A 340 14.60 -5.47 15.84
N PRO A 341 13.64 -6.08 15.16
CA PRO A 341 13.10 -7.43 15.28
C PRO A 341 14.08 -8.49 14.76
N GLN A 342 14.08 -9.69 15.36
CA GLN A 342 14.91 -10.83 14.93
C GLN A 342 14.41 -12.14 15.50
N THR A 343 14.65 -13.25 14.80
CA THR A 343 14.47 -14.59 15.36
C THR A 343 15.73 -14.98 16.12
N CYS A 344 15.59 -15.50 17.34
CA CYS A 344 16.72 -15.94 18.15
C CYS A 344 17.41 -17.15 17.49
N PRO A 345 18.72 -17.09 17.17
CA PRO A 345 19.41 -18.18 16.49
C PRO A 345 19.59 -19.41 17.36
N ALA A 346 19.41 -19.30 18.69
CA ALA A 346 19.60 -20.43 19.63
C ALA A 346 18.30 -21.19 19.94
N CYS A 347 17.13 -20.55 19.86
CA CYS A 347 15.86 -21.18 20.26
C CYS A 347 14.68 -20.88 19.35
N ASP A 348 14.90 -20.23 18.21
CA ASP A 348 13.91 -19.86 17.18
C ASP A 348 12.74 -19.02 17.67
N LEU A 349 12.86 -18.38 18.85
CA LEU A 349 11.84 -17.47 19.36
C LEU A 349 11.90 -16.14 18.61
N THR A 350 10.77 -15.68 18.08
CA THR A 350 10.67 -14.34 17.48
C THR A 350 10.75 -13.27 18.56
N LEU A 351 11.77 -12.41 18.49
CA LEU A 351 12.02 -11.33 19.43
C LEU A 351 11.64 -9.99 18.80
N ILE A 352 10.74 -9.28 19.47
CA ILE A 352 10.25 -7.97 19.03
C ILE A 352 10.12 -7.02 20.22
N LEU A 353 10.04 -5.72 19.95
CA LEU A 353 9.64 -4.72 20.96
C LEU A 353 8.12 -4.59 20.99
N SER A 354 7.57 -4.32 22.17
CA SER A 354 6.14 -4.02 22.33
C SER A 354 5.68 -2.82 21.48
N THR A 355 6.57 -1.85 21.27
CA THR A 355 6.32 -0.69 20.39
C THR A 355 6.14 -1.09 18.92
N HIS A 356 6.87 -2.11 18.44
CA HIS A 356 6.68 -2.62 17.08
C HIS A 356 5.31 -3.25 16.91
N LEU A 357 4.88 -4.05 17.89
CA LEU A 357 3.55 -4.67 17.85
C LEU A 357 2.44 -3.61 17.91
N ALA A 358 2.61 -2.57 18.73
CA ALA A 358 1.64 -1.48 18.83
C ALA A 358 1.47 -0.73 17.49
N ARG A 359 2.55 -0.54 16.72
CA ARG A 359 2.49 0.09 15.39
C ARG A 359 1.71 -0.74 14.37
N SER A 360 1.82 -2.07 14.41
CA SER A 360 1.13 -2.98 13.49
C SER A 360 -0.31 -3.32 13.91
N TYR A 361 -0.73 -2.91 15.11
CA TYR A 361 -2.05 -3.23 15.67
C TYR A 361 -3.22 -2.76 14.80
N HIS A 362 -3.08 -1.60 14.15
CA HIS A 362 -4.12 -1.05 13.28
C HIS A 362 -4.42 -1.91 12.04
N HIS A 363 -3.50 -2.78 11.62
CA HIS A 363 -3.77 -3.71 10.52
C HIS A 363 -4.72 -4.85 10.92
N LEU A 364 -4.72 -5.25 12.19
CA LEU A 364 -5.64 -6.25 12.73
C LEU A 364 -6.98 -5.63 13.14
N PHE A 365 -6.94 -4.44 13.71
CA PHE A 365 -8.09 -3.72 14.24
C PHE A 365 -8.15 -2.32 13.60
N PRO A 366 -8.54 -2.24 12.32
CA PRO A 366 -8.62 -0.95 11.63
C PRO A 366 -9.68 -0.06 12.27
N LEU A 367 -9.42 1.25 12.28
CA LEU A 367 -10.40 2.22 12.74
C LEU A 367 -11.61 2.20 11.80
N LEU A 368 -12.81 2.10 12.37
CA LEU A 368 -14.06 2.12 11.61
C LEU A 368 -14.26 3.50 10.98
N LEU A 369 -14.74 3.54 9.76
CA LEU A 369 -15.12 4.79 9.08
C LEU A 369 -16.12 5.57 9.93
N TRP A 370 -15.89 6.86 10.05
CA TRP A 370 -16.79 7.74 10.79
C TRP A 370 -18.02 8.09 9.93
N ASN A 371 -19.17 8.17 10.60
CA ASN A 371 -20.44 8.45 9.93
C ASN A 371 -20.59 9.95 9.66
N GLU A 372 -21.21 10.27 8.54
CA GLU A 372 -21.60 11.65 8.21
C GLU A 372 -22.69 12.14 9.14
N VAL A 373 -22.58 13.37 9.61
CA VAL A 373 -23.52 13.96 10.56
C VAL A 373 -24.45 14.94 9.84
N SER A 374 -25.75 14.67 9.92
CA SER A 374 -26.78 15.61 9.42
C SER A 374 -26.91 16.84 10.35
N TRP A 375 -27.46 17.92 9.84
CA TRP A 375 -27.71 19.13 10.64
C TRP A 375 -28.62 18.88 11.85
N SER A 376 -29.61 18.01 11.71
CA SER A 376 -30.50 17.61 12.82
C SER A 376 -29.74 16.94 13.96
N ARG A 377 -28.82 16.03 13.64
CA ARG A 377 -28.01 15.32 14.64
C ARG A 377 -26.97 16.25 15.26
N ALA A 378 -26.36 17.13 14.48
CA ALA A 378 -25.43 18.15 14.97
C ALA A 378 -26.11 19.12 15.96
N ALA A 379 -27.35 19.53 15.69
CA ALA A 379 -28.15 20.37 16.57
C ALA A 379 -28.57 19.63 17.85
N ALA A 380 -28.96 18.36 17.76
CA ALA A 380 -29.34 17.54 18.92
C ALA A 380 -28.19 17.38 19.93
N LYS A 381 -26.95 17.21 19.45
CA LYS A 381 -25.74 17.08 20.28
C LYS A 381 -25.10 18.43 20.66
N ASN A 382 -25.62 19.55 20.13
CA ASN A 382 -25.13 20.92 20.36
C ASN A 382 -23.62 21.08 20.22
N THR A 383 -23.04 20.45 19.20
CA THR A 383 -21.57 20.45 18.99
C THR A 383 -21.16 21.67 18.18
N SER A 384 -20.38 22.57 18.79
CA SER A 384 -19.89 23.81 18.19
C SER A 384 -18.44 23.69 17.68
N ARG A 385 -17.68 22.74 18.21
CA ARG A 385 -16.23 22.55 17.90
C ARG A 385 -15.87 21.12 17.67
N CYS A 386 -14.85 20.92 16.82
CA CYS A 386 -14.22 19.61 16.60
C CYS A 386 -13.61 19.10 17.91
N PHE A 387 -13.82 17.82 18.24
CA PHE A 387 -13.26 17.23 19.46
C PHE A 387 -11.72 17.06 19.37
N GLY A 388 -11.16 16.89 18.17
CA GLY A 388 -9.72 16.69 17.98
C GLY A 388 -8.94 18.01 18.00
N CYS A 389 -9.21 18.91 17.08
CA CYS A 389 -8.45 20.15 16.89
C CYS A 389 -9.08 21.40 17.51
N LEU A 390 -10.29 21.27 18.08
CA LEU A 390 -11.06 22.37 18.70
C LEU A 390 -11.48 23.49 17.72
N THR A 391 -11.27 23.31 16.42
CA THR A 391 -11.74 24.25 15.38
C THR A 391 -13.26 24.35 15.43
N ALA A 392 -13.79 25.58 15.32
CA ALA A 392 -15.23 25.80 15.30
C ALA A 392 -15.82 25.25 13.99
N PHE A 393 -16.95 24.54 14.11
CA PHE A 393 -17.69 24.10 12.93
C PHE A 393 -18.45 25.27 12.27
N PRO A 394 -18.65 25.23 10.94
CA PRO A 394 -19.42 26.24 10.27
C PRO A 394 -20.85 26.30 10.83
N VAL A 395 -21.32 27.51 11.06
CA VAL A 395 -22.70 27.79 11.50
C VAL A 395 -23.45 28.33 10.29
N VAL A 396 -24.32 27.54 9.73
CA VAL A 396 -25.10 27.90 8.54
C VAL A 396 -26.54 28.24 9.00
N GLY A 397 -27.08 29.36 8.52
CA GLY A 397 -28.46 29.78 8.81
C GLY A 397 -29.48 28.76 8.28
N LYS A 398 -30.66 28.67 8.93
CA LYS A 398 -31.69 27.66 8.59
C LYS A 398 -32.16 27.70 7.14
N GLU A 399 -32.08 28.85 6.48
CA GLU A 399 -32.50 29.04 5.08
C GLU A 399 -31.48 28.50 4.08
N GLN A 400 -30.19 28.52 4.42
CA GLN A 400 -29.10 28.01 3.58
C GLN A 400 -28.90 26.49 3.70
N GLN A 401 -29.43 25.87 4.75
CA GLN A 401 -29.31 24.41 4.99
C GLN A 401 -30.06 23.56 3.95
N GLN A 402 -31.08 24.13 3.30
CA GLN A 402 -31.91 23.41 2.31
C GLN A 402 -31.41 23.51 0.87
N GLN A 403 -30.49 24.43 0.57
CA GLN A 403 -30.00 24.68 -0.79
C GLN A 403 -28.67 24.07 -1.15
N GLN A 404 -27.86 23.64 -0.16
CA GLN A 404 -26.55 23.04 -0.45
C GLN A 404 -26.68 21.55 -0.76
N LYS A 405 -26.87 21.20 -2.03
CA LYS A 405 -26.52 19.86 -2.53
C LYS A 405 -25.01 19.74 -2.56
N ARG A 406 -24.43 19.09 -1.57
CA ARG A 406 -23.00 18.79 -1.56
C ARG A 406 -22.68 17.55 -2.41
N ALA A 407 -21.42 17.44 -2.83
CA ALA A 407 -20.93 16.28 -3.56
C ALA A 407 -21.13 14.97 -2.75
N GLU A 408 -21.35 13.85 -3.42
CA GLU A 408 -21.45 12.55 -2.77
C GLU A 408 -20.21 12.29 -1.89
N GLY A 409 -20.43 11.90 -0.62
CA GLY A 409 -19.37 11.61 0.34
C GLY A 409 -18.96 12.79 1.26
N ALA A 410 -19.49 13.99 1.10
CA ALA A 410 -19.25 15.10 2.02
C ALA A 410 -20.43 15.26 2.99
N SER A 411 -20.12 15.41 4.29
CA SER A 411 -21.14 15.63 5.33
C SER A 411 -21.85 16.97 5.12
N GLU A 412 -23.19 17.00 5.26
CA GLU A 412 -23.98 18.22 5.18
C GLU A 412 -23.51 19.28 6.18
N SER A 413 -23.08 18.87 7.35
CA SER A 413 -22.67 19.75 8.45
C SER A 413 -21.15 19.88 8.60
N SER A 414 -20.34 19.35 7.66
CA SER A 414 -18.87 19.22 7.77
C SER A 414 -18.42 18.56 9.07
N ARG A 415 -19.24 17.65 9.59
CA ARG A 415 -18.99 16.89 10.83
C ARG A 415 -19.02 15.40 10.54
N TYR A 416 -18.11 14.69 11.17
CA TYR A 416 -17.98 13.24 11.10
C TYR A 416 -18.03 12.66 12.51
N GLU A 417 -18.84 11.64 12.71
CA GLU A 417 -19.08 11.04 14.02
C GLU A 417 -18.43 9.67 14.12
N CYS A 418 -17.62 9.48 15.16
CA CYS A 418 -17.09 8.15 15.48
C CYS A 418 -18.21 7.23 15.95
N PRO A 419 -18.39 6.02 15.36
CA PRO A 419 -19.47 5.10 15.74
C PRO A 419 -19.39 4.59 17.18
N SER A 420 -18.18 4.59 17.79
CA SER A 420 -17.95 4.04 19.13
C SER A 420 -18.12 5.07 20.26
N CYS A 421 -17.61 6.30 20.07
CA CYS A 421 -17.67 7.33 21.12
C CYS A 421 -18.65 8.47 20.80
N GLU A 422 -19.26 8.43 19.62
CA GLU A 422 -20.26 9.39 19.14
C GLU A 422 -19.81 10.88 19.22
N ARG A 423 -18.53 11.15 19.22
CA ARG A 423 -17.97 12.51 19.20
C ARG A 423 -17.79 12.99 17.77
N HIS A 424 -17.92 14.31 17.58
CA HIS A 424 -17.86 14.93 16.25
C HIS A 424 -16.46 15.49 15.96
N PHE A 425 -16.00 15.25 14.74
CA PHE A 425 -14.70 15.65 14.22
C PHE A 425 -14.85 16.39 12.90
N CYS A 426 -13.88 17.22 12.53
CA CYS A 426 -13.78 17.80 11.20
C CYS A 426 -13.12 16.82 10.21
N VAL A 427 -13.21 17.10 8.92
CA VAL A 427 -12.62 16.23 7.87
C VAL A 427 -11.11 16.05 8.03
N ASP A 428 -10.38 17.11 8.40
CA ASP A 428 -8.93 17.02 8.58
C ASP A 428 -8.54 16.12 9.76
N CYS A 429 -9.29 16.15 10.85
CA CYS A 429 -9.12 15.22 11.97
C CYS A 429 -9.53 13.80 11.60
N ASP A 430 -10.57 13.63 10.77
CA ASP A 430 -10.98 12.32 10.26
C ASP A 430 -9.85 11.70 9.42
N VAL A 431 -9.31 12.43 8.45
CA VAL A 431 -8.17 12.00 7.62
C VAL A 431 -6.96 11.68 8.49
N PHE A 432 -6.58 12.59 9.39
CA PHE A 432 -5.42 12.41 10.26
C PHE A 432 -5.54 11.19 11.18
N CYS A 433 -6.74 10.97 11.75
CA CYS A 433 -6.97 9.82 12.62
C CYS A 433 -6.94 8.48 11.85
N HIS A 434 -7.39 8.45 10.61
CA HIS A 434 -7.39 7.23 9.80
C HIS A 434 -6.04 6.94 9.13
N GLU A 435 -5.33 7.97 8.62
CA GLU A 435 -4.09 7.79 7.86
C GLU A 435 -2.82 7.77 8.74
N VAL A 436 -2.80 8.50 9.85
CA VAL A 436 -1.59 8.71 10.66
C VAL A 436 -1.67 8.08 12.04
N VAL A 437 -2.72 8.36 12.79
CA VAL A 437 -2.83 7.94 14.20
C VAL A 437 -3.43 6.55 14.36
N HIS A 438 -4.33 6.17 13.46
CA HIS A 438 -5.09 4.92 13.46
C HIS A 438 -5.90 4.67 14.75
N ASN A 439 -6.20 5.72 15.50
CA ASN A 439 -6.98 5.68 16.74
C ASN A 439 -7.90 6.90 16.84
N CYS A 440 -9.07 6.70 17.44
CA CYS A 440 -9.98 7.80 17.72
C CYS A 440 -9.62 8.50 19.04
N PRO A 441 -9.32 9.81 19.05
CA PRO A 441 -9.01 10.54 20.29
C PRO A 441 -10.14 10.51 21.30
N GLY A 442 -11.39 10.48 20.83
CA GLY A 442 -12.57 10.38 21.69
C GLY A 442 -12.67 9.05 22.43
N CYS A 443 -12.42 7.94 21.73
CA CYS A 443 -12.41 6.60 22.33
C CYS A 443 -11.26 6.44 23.33
N THR A 444 -10.08 6.96 22.98
CA THR A 444 -8.89 6.88 23.83
C THR A 444 -9.07 7.69 25.11
N SER A 445 -9.58 8.93 25.03
CA SER A 445 -9.84 9.76 26.20
C SER A 445 -10.96 9.21 27.10
N GLY A 446 -12.00 8.60 26.51
CA GLY A 446 -13.08 7.96 27.27
C GLY A 446 -12.62 6.74 28.07
N ARG A 447 -11.68 5.95 27.54
CA ARG A 447 -11.07 4.82 28.27
C ARG A 447 -10.19 5.28 29.43
N LEU A 448 -9.54 6.43 29.31
CA LEU A 448 -8.72 7.01 30.38
C LEU A 448 -9.57 7.63 31.51
N ALA A 449 -10.77 8.13 31.18
CA ALA A 449 -11.69 8.73 32.15
C ALA A 449 -12.57 7.70 32.88
N GLY A 450 -12.75 6.50 32.30
CA GLY A 450 -13.59 5.43 32.85
C GLY A 450 -12.78 4.28 33.43
N GLY A 451 -11.95 4.55 34.41
CA GLY A 451 -11.37 3.51 35.25
C GLY A 451 -12.43 2.93 36.20
N GLY A 452 -13.34 2.07 35.71
CA GLY A 452 -14.33 1.38 36.52
C GLY A 452 -15.68 1.32 35.81
N GLU A 453 -15.85 0.26 35.00
CA GLU A 453 -17.08 -0.52 34.81
C GLU A 453 -17.00 -1.22 33.46
N GLU A 454 -16.77 -2.53 33.57
CA GLU A 454 -16.96 -3.48 32.48
C GLU A 454 -18.45 -3.45 32.09
N ASN A 455 -18.74 -3.03 30.87
CA ASN A 455 -20.02 -3.33 30.25
C ASN A 455 -19.84 -4.42 29.21
N THR A 456 -19.99 -5.64 29.68
CA THR A 456 -20.13 -6.85 28.88
C THR A 456 -21.43 -6.79 28.09
N GLY A 457 -21.32 -6.83 26.80
CA GLY A 457 -22.50 -6.97 25.95
C GLY A 457 -22.22 -6.87 24.45
N VAL A 458 -21.45 -7.80 23.91
CA VAL A 458 -21.62 -8.31 22.56
C VAL A 458 -21.14 -9.77 22.56
N GLU A 459 -22.08 -10.68 22.58
CA GLU A 459 -21.84 -12.08 22.26
C GLU A 459 -21.41 -12.20 20.81
N GLY A 460 -20.15 -12.57 20.58
CA GLY A 460 -19.59 -12.91 19.30
C GLY A 460 -18.33 -13.72 19.52
N ASN A 461 -18.44 -15.02 19.35
CA ASN A 461 -17.43 -16.06 19.53
C ASN A 461 -16.04 -15.64 19.05
N GLY A 462 -15.06 -15.73 19.95
CA GLY A 462 -13.64 -15.65 19.60
C GLY A 462 -12.80 -14.96 20.67
N ASP A 463 -12.63 -15.61 21.82
CA ASP A 463 -11.75 -15.17 22.91
C ASP A 463 -10.29 -15.10 22.45
N VAL A 464 -9.71 -13.89 22.46
CA VAL A 464 -8.29 -13.70 22.77
C VAL A 464 -8.18 -12.50 23.70
N ILE A 465 -8.25 -12.76 24.99
CA ILE A 465 -8.00 -11.80 26.05
C ILE A 465 -6.49 -11.68 26.25
N MET A 466 -5.94 -10.53 25.92
CA MET A 466 -4.62 -10.12 26.41
C MET A 466 -4.81 -9.35 27.72
N ASN A 467 -4.89 -10.07 28.83
CA ASN A 467 -4.80 -9.48 30.15
C ASN A 467 -3.34 -9.24 30.53
N GLY A 468 -2.87 -8.01 30.38
CA GLY A 468 -1.67 -7.52 31.01
C GLY A 468 -1.96 -7.05 32.44
N HIS A 469 -2.04 -7.93 33.41
CA HIS A 469 -1.97 -7.55 34.84
C HIS A 469 -0.53 -7.76 35.31
N GLY A 470 0.17 -6.66 35.49
CA GLY A 470 1.35 -6.62 36.34
C GLY A 470 0.96 -6.77 37.80
N ASN A 471 1.06 -7.96 38.35
CA ASN A 471 1.08 -8.15 39.81
C ASN A 471 2.53 -8.38 40.22
N GLY A 472 3.10 -7.36 40.85
CA GLY A 472 4.29 -7.51 41.66
C GLY A 472 3.98 -8.37 42.87
N ASN A 473 4.49 -9.58 42.92
CA ASN A 473 4.65 -10.34 44.16
C ASN A 473 6.14 -10.64 44.34
N GLY A 474 6.71 -9.94 45.30
CA GLY A 474 8.03 -10.23 45.83
C GLY A 474 8.02 -11.64 46.43
N ILE A 475 8.95 -12.48 45.92
CA ILE A 475 9.32 -13.71 46.59
C ILE A 475 10.59 -13.41 47.36
N ALA A 476 10.47 -13.51 48.70
CA ALA A 476 11.59 -13.50 49.61
C ALA A 476 12.46 -14.75 49.36
N VAL A 477 13.73 -14.51 49.17
CA VAL A 477 14.75 -15.55 49.14
C VAL A 477 15.21 -15.79 50.59
N THR A 478 14.96 -16.95 51.12
CA THR A 478 15.69 -17.46 52.27
C THR A 478 16.66 -18.57 51.82
N THR A 479 17.95 -18.29 52.07
CA THR A 479 19.16 -19.14 52.08
C THR A 479 19.37 -20.06 50.91
#